data_a81f37017bef5989997a24a6e795babc
#
_entry.id   a81f37017bef5989997a24a6e795babc
#
_cell.length_a   1.000
_cell.length_b   1.000
_cell.length_c   1.000
_cell.angle_alpha   90.00
_cell.angle_beta   90.00
_cell.angle_gamma   90.00
#
_symmetry.space_group_name_H-M   'P 1'
#
loop_
_entity.id
_entity.type
_entity.pdbx_description
1 polymer ?
#
loop_
_entity_poly.entity_id
_entity_poly.type
_entity_poly.pdbx_seq_one_letter_code
_entity_poly.pdbx_strand_id
1 'polypeptide(L)'
;MKSLVKYIFISILGFAVSPVLVLNADEGAVPKERLAFFTEQQRRIASADPDEIKDAIDRLTYVKSKLGVRDIIAALRGTPNFPSSTQNSPVVKFYAAKALGRKGDVIAIDPLLAEYKKQSEILVERENKTRKIKDGVYGSDSLSSPYFFGEDDISMVLACGEMLRTLGTLPLTENSEKEIKQALIHKNFYIRSSAADAIYLAGKKETISNLPEILSHEKDAYAKISILSALAGLERLPNQNFKAVVDTLKDEDPEIRKKASEALVRMDLTLAAPHLEKAISIENDQRVLAQMREDYKQIQSFRVP
;
A
#
# COMPACT_ATOMS: atom_id res chain seq x y z
N MET A 1 28.58 -15.77 33.58
CA MET A 1 29.55 -16.09 32.52
C MET A 1 29.29 -15.15 31.36
N LYS A 2 30.26 -14.30 31.04
CA LYS A 2 30.13 -13.20 30.07
C LYS A 2 30.27 -13.76 28.65
N SER A 3 29.23 -13.61 27.84
CA SER A 3 29.26 -13.97 26.41
C SER A 3 30.05 -12.91 25.64
N LEU A 4 31.16 -13.33 25.03
CA LEU A 4 32.01 -12.50 24.17
C LEU A 4 31.32 -12.28 22.83
N VAL A 5 30.97 -11.05 22.53
CA VAL A 5 30.55 -10.65 21.17
C VAL A 5 31.81 -10.53 20.31
N LYS A 6 31.97 -11.44 19.36
CA LYS A 6 33.03 -11.37 18.33
C LYS A 6 32.57 -10.51 17.17
N TYR A 7 33.13 -9.32 17.03
CA TYR A 7 33.04 -8.50 15.83
C TYR A 7 34.01 -9.04 14.78
N ILE A 8 33.51 -9.43 13.62
CA ILE A 8 34.34 -9.68 12.44
C ILE A 8 34.23 -8.45 11.55
N PHE A 9 35.30 -7.64 11.53
CA PHE A 9 35.49 -6.61 10.52
C PHE A 9 36.08 -7.26 9.25
N ILE A 10 35.36 -7.16 8.15
CA ILE A 10 35.92 -7.40 6.83
C ILE A 10 35.97 -6.04 6.13
N SER A 11 37.13 -5.41 6.14
CA SER A 11 37.43 -4.27 5.27
C SER A 11 38.12 -4.80 4.01
N ILE A 12 37.42 -4.76 2.89
CA ILE A 12 38.01 -4.95 1.58
C ILE A 12 37.64 -3.74 0.73
N LEU A 13 38.71 -2.97 0.39
CA LEU A 13 38.79 -2.00 -0.70
C LEU A 13 37.62 -1.05 -0.92
N GLY A 14 37.73 0.16 -0.33
CA GLY A 14 37.26 1.41 -0.95
C GLY A 14 35.77 1.67 -1.08
N PHE A 15 34.88 0.76 -0.73
CA PHE A 15 33.44 0.96 -0.68
C PHE A 15 33.00 0.83 0.76
N ALA A 16 32.57 1.94 1.35
CA ALA A 16 31.93 1.93 2.66
C ALA A 16 30.57 1.24 2.55
N VAL A 17 30.57 -0.08 2.52
CA VAL A 17 29.37 -0.86 2.81
C VAL A 17 29.14 -0.74 4.29
N SER A 18 28.13 0.00 4.70
CA SER A 18 27.74 0.09 6.11
C SER A 18 27.47 -1.30 6.66
N PRO A 19 28.07 -1.60 7.80
CA PRO A 19 27.94 -2.90 8.38
C PRO A 19 26.60 -2.97 9.08
N VAL A 20 25.84 -3.97 8.94
CA VAL A 20 25.18 -4.55 10.09
C VAL A 20 24.50 -5.84 9.65
N LEU A 21 25.29 -6.85 9.48
CA LEU A 21 24.86 -8.19 9.78
C LEU A 21 24.95 -8.37 11.32
N VAL A 22 24.00 -7.84 12.07
CA VAL A 22 23.77 -8.32 13.42
C VAL A 22 22.95 -9.59 13.27
N LEU A 23 23.65 -10.70 13.12
CA LEU A 23 23.05 -12.03 13.29
C LEU A 23 22.66 -12.16 14.76
N ASN A 24 21.36 -12.10 15.05
CA ASN A 24 20.86 -12.52 16.34
C ASN A 24 21.15 -14.01 16.51
N ALA A 25 21.73 -14.39 17.64
CA ALA A 25 22.20 -15.73 17.97
C ALA A 25 21.11 -16.81 18.06
N ASP A 26 19.85 -16.49 17.81
CA ASP A 26 18.72 -17.43 17.88
C ASP A 26 18.38 -18.13 16.55
N GLU A 27 18.94 -17.68 15.42
CA GLU A 27 18.87 -18.44 14.18
C GLU A 27 20.17 -19.23 14.05
N GLY A 28 20.11 -20.56 14.15
CA GLY A 28 21.26 -21.46 13.94
C GLY A 28 22.04 -21.10 12.67
N ALA A 29 23.32 -21.47 12.58
CA ALA A 29 24.24 -21.09 11.50
C ALA A 29 23.56 -21.12 10.12
N VAL A 30 23.38 -19.95 9.53
CA VAL A 30 22.73 -19.81 8.20
C VAL A 30 23.63 -20.54 7.18
N PRO A 31 23.12 -21.48 6.40
CA PRO A 31 23.89 -22.15 5.36
C PRO A 31 24.56 -21.14 4.43
N LYS A 32 25.80 -21.41 4.00
CA LYS A 32 26.57 -20.49 3.13
C LYS A 32 25.82 -20.05 1.87
N GLU A 33 25.06 -20.97 1.28
CA GLU A 33 24.24 -20.71 0.09
C GLU A 33 23.12 -19.70 0.38
N ARG A 34 22.51 -19.81 1.56
CA ARG A 34 21.47 -18.88 2.01
C ARG A 34 22.06 -17.49 2.30
N LEU A 35 23.25 -17.43 2.87
CA LEU A 35 23.96 -16.18 3.09
C LEU A 35 24.31 -15.50 1.76
N ALA A 36 24.82 -16.26 0.77
CA ALA A 36 25.12 -15.76 -0.56
C ALA A 36 23.88 -15.18 -1.25
N PHE A 37 22.71 -15.84 -1.10
CA PHE A 37 21.45 -15.32 -1.62
C PHE A 37 21.12 -13.95 -1.03
N PHE A 38 21.15 -13.76 0.29
CA PHE A 38 20.86 -12.48 0.93
C PHE A 38 21.87 -11.41 0.54
N THR A 39 23.15 -11.72 0.48
CA THR A 39 24.20 -10.80 0.04
C THR A 39 23.92 -10.31 -1.38
N GLU A 40 23.53 -11.19 -2.28
CA GLU A 40 23.17 -10.82 -3.65
C GLU A 40 21.91 -9.94 -3.68
N GLN A 41 20.85 -10.26 -2.90
CA GLN A 41 19.66 -9.40 -2.86
C GLN A 41 19.98 -8.01 -2.27
N GLN A 42 20.84 -7.93 -1.25
CA GLN A 42 21.29 -6.65 -0.69
C GLN A 42 22.06 -5.80 -1.74
N ARG A 43 22.93 -6.43 -2.52
CA ARG A 43 23.62 -5.77 -3.64
C ARG A 43 22.60 -5.22 -4.65
N ARG A 44 21.58 -5.99 -5.00
CA ARG A 44 20.55 -5.61 -5.97
C ARG A 44 19.64 -4.50 -5.44
N ILE A 45 19.27 -4.53 -4.16
CA ILE A 45 18.54 -3.43 -3.50
C ILE A 45 19.34 -2.14 -3.53
N ALA A 46 20.66 -2.25 -3.52
CA ALA A 46 21.58 -1.13 -3.60
C ALA A 46 21.84 -0.67 -5.06
N SER A 47 21.21 -1.26 -6.04
CA SER A 47 21.31 -0.87 -7.46
C SER A 47 20.73 0.51 -7.75
N ALA A 48 21.19 1.14 -8.82
CA ALA A 48 20.57 2.34 -9.39
C ALA A 48 19.37 2.00 -10.29
N ASP A 49 19.18 0.73 -10.63
CA ASP A 49 18.11 0.24 -11.50
C ASP A 49 16.87 -0.14 -10.69
N PRO A 50 15.71 0.56 -10.87
CA PRO A 50 14.47 0.26 -10.17
C PRO A 50 13.94 -1.15 -10.42
N ASP A 51 14.16 -1.71 -11.61
CA ASP A 51 13.69 -3.06 -11.96
C ASP A 51 14.53 -4.14 -11.23
N GLU A 52 15.82 -3.90 -11.08
CA GLU A 52 16.70 -4.77 -10.29
C GLU A 52 16.31 -4.75 -8.81
N ILE A 53 15.98 -3.58 -8.27
CA ILE A 53 15.50 -3.43 -6.89
C ILE A 53 14.17 -4.15 -6.71
N LYS A 54 13.23 -3.96 -7.64
CA LYS A 54 11.92 -4.62 -7.61
C LYS A 54 12.06 -6.15 -7.62
N ASP A 55 12.86 -6.72 -8.52
CA ASP A 55 13.09 -8.17 -8.58
C ASP A 55 13.71 -8.71 -7.27
N ALA A 56 14.64 -7.96 -6.66
CA ALA A 56 15.20 -8.33 -5.36
C ALA A 56 14.13 -8.33 -4.25
N ILE A 57 13.27 -7.30 -4.20
CA ILE A 57 12.15 -7.23 -3.25
C ILE A 57 11.19 -8.41 -3.46
N ASP A 58 10.83 -8.72 -4.69
CA ASP A 58 9.95 -9.85 -5.01
C ASP A 58 10.55 -11.17 -4.54
N ARG A 59 11.83 -11.42 -4.79
CA ARG A 59 12.54 -12.62 -4.31
C ARG A 59 12.55 -12.72 -2.78
N LEU A 60 12.83 -11.61 -2.10
CA LEU A 60 12.83 -11.55 -0.62
C LEU A 60 11.43 -11.75 -0.03
N THR A 61 10.38 -11.40 -0.75
CA THR A 61 8.98 -11.58 -0.31
C THR A 61 8.65 -13.05 -0.06
N TYR A 62 9.15 -13.95 -0.89
CA TYR A 62 8.86 -15.40 -0.77
C TYR A 62 9.79 -16.16 0.18
N VAL A 63 10.87 -15.53 0.65
CA VAL A 63 11.78 -16.20 1.59
C VAL A 63 11.25 -16.10 3.03
N LYS A 64 11.05 -17.22 3.69
CA LYS A 64 10.64 -17.27 5.10
C LYS A 64 11.83 -16.90 6.01
N SER A 65 12.18 -15.62 6.10
CA SER A 65 13.27 -15.14 6.95
C SER A 65 13.05 -13.69 7.38
N LYS A 66 13.36 -13.38 8.65
CA LYS A 66 13.39 -12.01 9.17
C LYS A 66 14.47 -11.15 8.50
N LEU A 67 15.55 -11.75 8.00
CA LEU A 67 16.57 -11.01 7.23
C LEU A 67 15.96 -10.36 5.98
N GLY A 68 15.12 -11.10 5.23
CA GLY A 68 14.43 -10.53 4.07
C GLY A 68 13.55 -9.35 4.41
N VAL A 69 12.89 -9.34 5.59
CA VAL A 69 12.10 -8.21 6.04
C VAL A 69 12.96 -6.96 6.26
N ARG A 70 14.13 -7.11 6.89
CA ARG A 70 15.07 -5.99 7.11
C ARG A 70 15.59 -5.39 5.80
N ASP A 71 15.89 -6.24 4.82
CA ASP A 71 16.35 -5.79 3.50
C ASP A 71 15.24 -5.06 2.74
N ILE A 72 13.99 -5.51 2.83
CA ILE A 72 12.83 -4.80 2.25
C ILE A 72 12.59 -3.47 2.98
N ILE A 73 12.76 -3.40 4.31
CA ILE A 73 12.71 -2.14 5.07
C ILE A 73 13.81 -1.18 4.61
N ALA A 74 15.01 -1.68 4.31
CA ALA A 74 16.08 -0.85 3.76
C ALA A 74 15.70 -0.25 2.39
N ALA A 75 15.07 -1.05 1.51
CA ALA A 75 14.54 -0.56 0.23
C ALA A 75 13.43 0.49 0.42
N LEU A 76 12.52 0.30 1.40
CA LEU A 76 11.47 1.25 1.72
C LEU A 76 12.02 2.63 2.14
N ARG A 77 13.04 2.64 3.00
CA ARG A 77 13.65 3.86 3.54
C ARG A 77 14.58 4.56 2.55
N GLY A 78 15.09 3.85 1.57
CA GLY A 78 16.27 4.22 0.81
C GLY A 78 17.54 4.04 1.63
N THR A 79 18.63 3.62 1.00
CA THR A 79 19.92 3.46 1.70
C THR A 79 20.76 4.74 1.61
N PRO A 80 21.42 5.19 2.69
CA PRO A 80 22.10 6.48 2.74
C PRO A 80 23.24 6.67 1.75
N ASN A 81 23.75 5.59 1.15
CA ASN A 81 24.99 5.56 0.39
C ASN A 81 24.84 5.57 -1.14
N PHE A 82 23.63 5.80 -1.66
CA PHE A 82 23.35 5.69 -3.09
C PHE A 82 22.80 6.98 -3.69
N PRO A 83 22.96 7.20 -5.01
CA PRO A 83 22.50 8.43 -5.65
C PRO A 83 21.00 8.63 -5.40
N SER A 84 20.67 9.81 -4.92
CA SER A 84 19.39 10.21 -4.33
C SER A 84 18.14 10.01 -5.20
N SER A 85 18.31 9.79 -6.49
CA SER A 85 17.18 9.70 -7.44
C SER A 85 16.46 8.34 -7.42
N THR A 86 17.18 7.22 -7.40
CA THR A 86 16.56 5.89 -7.56
C THR A 86 16.05 5.31 -6.23
N GLN A 87 16.77 5.60 -5.14
CA GLN A 87 16.42 5.07 -3.81
C GLN A 87 15.28 5.78 -3.12
N ASN A 88 15.02 7.01 -3.50
CA ASN A 88 13.82 7.72 -3.11
C ASN A 88 12.67 7.50 -4.11
N SER A 89 12.84 6.59 -5.08
CA SER A 89 11.81 6.30 -6.06
C SER A 89 10.51 5.87 -5.36
N PRO A 90 9.40 6.59 -5.55
CA PRO A 90 8.11 6.21 -5.00
C PRO A 90 7.66 4.81 -5.47
N VAL A 91 8.07 4.39 -6.67
CA VAL A 91 7.80 3.06 -7.23
C VAL A 91 8.46 1.97 -6.38
N VAL A 92 9.72 2.14 -5.99
CA VAL A 92 10.41 1.21 -5.09
C VAL A 92 9.71 1.14 -3.73
N LYS A 93 9.29 2.28 -3.18
CA LYS A 93 8.56 2.35 -1.91
C LYS A 93 7.22 1.64 -1.97
N PHE A 94 6.49 1.76 -3.09
CA PHE A 94 5.26 1.03 -3.33
C PHE A 94 5.46 -0.49 -3.26
N TYR A 95 6.45 -1.01 -4.00
CA TYR A 95 6.73 -2.46 -3.99
C TYR A 95 7.24 -2.94 -2.64
N ALA A 96 8.09 -2.16 -1.96
CA ALA A 96 8.58 -2.50 -0.63
C ALA A 96 7.43 -2.55 0.40
N ALA A 97 6.53 -1.56 0.41
CA ALA A 97 5.36 -1.56 1.28
C ALA A 97 4.48 -2.79 1.04
N LYS A 98 4.15 -3.09 -0.23
CA LYS A 98 3.37 -4.26 -0.62
C LYS A 98 4.00 -5.58 -0.17
N ALA A 99 5.32 -5.70 -0.31
CA ALA A 99 6.09 -6.87 0.12
C ALA A 99 6.06 -7.03 1.64
N LEU A 100 6.19 -5.93 2.40
CA LEU A 100 6.10 -5.94 3.87
C LEU A 100 4.72 -6.39 4.36
N GLY A 101 3.65 -5.97 3.68
CA GLY A 101 2.29 -6.43 3.97
C GLY A 101 2.15 -7.96 3.79
N ARG A 102 2.71 -8.51 2.71
CA ARG A 102 2.73 -9.97 2.48
C ARG A 102 3.57 -10.72 3.51
N LYS A 103 4.63 -10.09 4.04
CA LYS A 103 5.45 -10.66 5.11
C LYS A 103 4.72 -10.73 6.45
N GLY A 104 3.86 -9.76 6.74
CA GLY A 104 3.09 -9.72 7.97
C GLY A 104 3.94 -9.52 9.25
N ASP A 105 5.19 -9.08 9.14
CA ASP A 105 6.09 -8.93 10.29
C ASP A 105 5.90 -7.56 10.95
N VAL A 106 5.65 -7.58 12.26
CA VAL A 106 5.38 -6.37 13.06
C VAL A 106 6.54 -5.37 13.08
N ILE A 107 7.77 -5.80 12.83
CA ILE A 107 8.92 -4.88 12.75
C ILE A 107 8.81 -3.88 11.60
N ALA A 108 7.90 -4.11 10.65
CA ALA A 108 7.65 -3.23 9.53
C ALA A 108 6.77 -2.01 9.89
N ILE A 109 6.05 -2.03 11.04
CA ILE A 109 5.06 -1.00 11.40
C ILE A 109 5.73 0.38 11.50
N ASP A 110 6.73 0.53 12.35
CA ASP A 110 7.39 1.83 12.57
C ASP A 110 8.10 2.35 11.30
N PRO A 111 8.83 1.51 10.51
CA PRO A 111 9.37 1.92 9.23
C PRO A 111 8.33 2.42 8.22
N LEU A 112 7.21 1.69 8.08
CA LEU A 112 6.12 2.08 7.20
C LEU A 112 5.48 3.40 7.62
N LEU A 113 5.23 3.55 8.92
CA LEU A 113 4.64 4.75 9.49
C LEU A 113 5.54 5.98 9.29
N ALA A 114 6.83 5.83 9.57
CA ALA A 114 7.81 6.91 9.40
C ALA A 114 7.92 7.34 7.93
N GLU A 115 7.98 6.37 7.01
CA GLU A 115 8.10 6.66 5.59
C GLU A 115 6.80 7.25 5.01
N TYR A 116 5.62 6.75 5.44
CA TYR A 116 4.34 7.33 5.08
C TYR A 116 4.27 8.81 5.46
N LYS A 117 4.58 9.17 6.71
CA LYS A 117 4.58 10.56 7.20
C LYS A 117 5.46 11.44 6.33
N LYS A 118 6.70 11.02 6.10
CA LYS A 118 7.66 11.74 5.28
C LYS A 118 7.13 11.98 3.85
N GLN A 119 6.60 10.95 3.19
CA GLN A 119 6.11 11.07 1.82
C GLN A 119 4.82 11.89 1.75
N SER A 120 3.92 11.74 2.73
CA SER A 120 2.68 12.52 2.82
C SER A 120 2.95 14.02 3.03
N GLU A 121 3.92 14.38 3.86
CA GLU A 121 4.34 15.78 4.04
C GLU A 121 4.88 16.39 2.75
N ILE A 122 5.75 15.67 2.04
CA ILE A 122 6.29 16.10 0.73
C ILE A 122 5.14 16.29 -0.28
N LEU A 123 4.18 15.37 -0.31
CA LEU A 123 3.04 15.43 -1.21
C LEU A 123 2.19 16.67 -0.92
N VAL A 124 1.86 16.93 0.34
CA VAL A 124 1.08 18.12 0.75
C VAL A 124 1.82 19.42 0.38
N GLU A 125 3.14 19.45 0.55
CA GLU A 125 3.95 20.62 0.18
C GLU A 125 3.92 20.86 -1.34
N ARG A 126 4.06 19.81 -2.15
CA ARG A 126 3.98 19.86 -3.62
C ARG A 126 2.61 20.30 -4.10
N GLU A 127 1.54 19.73 -3.54
CA GLU A 127 0.15 20.12 -3.83
C GLU A 127 -0.09 21.61 -3.54
N ASN A 128 0.40 22.11 -2.40
CA ASN A 128 0.26 23.53 -2.05
C ASN A 128 1.03 24.45 -3.00
N LYS A 129 2.23 24.04 -3.47
CA LYS A 129 3.01 24.81 -4.47
C LYS A 129 2.28 24.85 -5.81
N THR A 130 1.78 23.71 -6.27
CA THR A 130 1.04 23.61 -7.54
C THR A 130 -0.25 24.42 -7.52
N ARG A 131 -0.97 24.44 -6.40
CA ARG A 131 -2.18 25.23 -6.21
C ARG A 131 -1.89 26.73 -6.33
N LYS A 132 -0.82 27.23 -5.67
CA LYS A 132 -0.42 28.64 -5.76
C LYS A 132 -0.10 29.09 -7.20
N ILE A 133 0.46 28.18 -8.02
CA ILE A 133 0.76 28.47 -9.43
C ILE A 133 -0.53 28.53 -10.25
N LYS A 134 -1.54 27.71 -9.94
CA LYS A 134 -2.81 27.64 -10.68
C LYS A 134 -3.81 28.72 -10.29
N ASP A 135 -3.87 29.11 -9.03
CA ASP A 135 -4.74 30.22 -8.57
C ASP A 135 -4.39 31.55 -9.25
N GLY A 136 -3.20 31.65 -9.86
CA GLY A 136 -2.78 32.76 -10.71
C GLY A 136 -3.17 32.68 -12.20
N VAL A 137 -3.62 31.51 -12.70
CA VAL A 137 -3.73 31.24 -14.16
C VAL A 137 -5.04 30.57 -14.60
N TYR A 138 -5.72 29.77 -13.77
CA TYR A 138 -6.95 29.04 -14.14
C TYR A 138 -7.91 28.86 -12.95
N GLY A 139 -9.19 29.04 -13.22
CA GLY A 139 -10.28 28.97 -12.23
C GLY A 139 -10.43 27.60 -11.54
N SER A 140 -11.08 27.63 -10.40
CA SER A 140 -11.08 26.72 -9.26
C SER A 140 -11.65 25.29 -9.43
N ASP A 141 -12.20 24.91 -10.58
CA ASP A 141 -13.10 23.74 -10.65
C ASP A 141 -12.45 22.40 -11.06
N SER A 142 -11.15 22.37 -11.31
CA SER A 142 -10.47 21.17 -11.83
C SER A 142 -9.56 20.45 -10.83
N LEU A 143 -9.63 20.73 -9.54
CA LEU A 143 -8.68 20.28 -8.51
C LEU A 143 -8.91 18.86 -7.99
N SER A 144 -9.97 18.19 -8.39
CA SER A 144 -10.27 16.81 -7.97
C SER A 144 -9.71 15.72 -8.90
N SER A 145 -9.12 16.09 -10.05
CA SER A 145 -8.60 15.11 -10.99
C SER A 145 -7.18 14.68 -10.65
N PRO A 146 -6.88 13.37 -10.61
CA PRO A 146 -5.52 12.83 -10.43
C PRO A 146 -4.57 13.19 -11.58
N TYR A 147 -5.10 13.71 -12.70
CA TYR A 147 -4.36 14.02 -13.92
C TYR A 147 -3.48 15.29 -13.85
N PHE A 148 -3.45 16.00 -12.71
CA PHE A 148 -2.66 17.22 -12.56
C PHE A 148 -1.31 17.04 -11.85
N PHE A 149 -0.98 15.81 -11.45
CA PHE A 149 0.31 15.49 -10.88
C PHE A 149 1.27 15.03 -11.97
N GLY A 150 2.55 15.39 -11.87
CA GLY A 150 3.59 14.74 -12.64
C GLY A 150 3.65 13.23 -12.32
N GLU A 151 4.28 12.43 -13.18
CA GLU A 151 4.40 10.97 -12.97
C GLU A 151 4.96 10.62 -11.58
N ASP A 152 5.91 11.40 -11.07
CA ASP A 152 6.49 11.23 -9.74
C ASP A 152 5.46 11.45 -8.62
N ASP A 153 4.54 12.39 -8.79
CA ASP A 153 3.52 12.68 -7.78
C ASP A 153 2.45 11.58 -7.75
N ILE A 154 2.06 11.05 -8.89
CA ILE A 154 1.15 9.90 -8.99
C ILE A 154 1.78 8.69 -8.29
N SER A 155 3.03 8.39 -8.60
CA SER A 155 3.76 7.28 -7.98
C SER A 155 3.90 7.47 -6.46
N MET A 156 4.07 8.70 -5.98
CA MET A 156 4.12 9.02 -4.55
C MET A 156 2.77 8.81 -3.87
N VAL A 157 1.67 9.24 -4.49
CA VAL A 157 0.30 8.99 -3.99
C VAL A 157 0.03 7.50 -3.88
N LEU A 158 0.40 6.73 -4.91
CA LEU A 158 0.25 5.26 -4.90
C LEU A 158 1.08 4.61 -3.79
N ALA A 159 2.32 5.06 -3.58
CA ALA A 159 3.18 4.55 -2.52
C ALA A 159 2.63 4.87 -1.12
N CYS A 160 2.15 6.10 -0.88
CA CYS A 160 1.49 6.47 0.37
C CYS A 160 0.24 5.62 0.62
N GLY A 161 -0.58 5.42 -0.39
CA GLY A 161 -1.76 4.57 -0.30
C GLY A 161 -1.44 3.12 0.03
N GLU A 162 -0.40 2.56 -0.57
CA GLU A 162 0.02 1.18 -0.29
C GLU A 162 0.61 1.04 1.12
N MET A 163 1.36 2.03 1.62
CA MET A 163 1.84 2.03 3.01
C MET A 163 0.67 2.01 4.00
N LEU A 164 -0.39 2.81 3.76
CA LEU A 164 -1.59 2.79 4.61
C LEU A 164 -2.29 1.44 4.58
N ARG A 165 -2.53 0.85 3.41
CA ARG A 165 -3.15 -0.49 3.29
C ARG A 165 -2.31 -1.54 4.01
N THR A 166 -1.00 -1.48 3.84
CA THR A 166 -0.07 -2.39 4.53
C THR A 166 -0.14 -2.25 6.04
N LEU A 167 -0.19 -1.01 6.57
CA LEU A 167 -0.41 -0.79 8.00
C LEU A 167 -1.72 -1.40 8.49
N GLY A 168 -2.78 -1.39 7.67
CA GLY A 168 -4.04 -2.05 7.97
C GLY A 168 -3.96 -3.58 7.98
N THR A 169 -3.03 -4.21 7.26
CA THR A 169 -2.82 -5.66 7.30
C THR A 169 -1.98 -6.14 8.48
N LEU A 170 -1.31 -5.22 9.17
CA LEU A 170 -0.47 -5.51 10.34
C LEU A 170 -1.25 -5.21 11.63
N PRO A 171 -0.83 -5.75 12.79
CA PRO A 171 -1.44 -5.40 14.06
C PRO A 171 -1.40 -3.89 14.30
N LEU A 172 -2.57 -3.25 14.45
CA LEU A 172 -2.65 -1.82 14.70
C LEU A 172 -2.04 -1.45 16.04
N THR A 173 -1.11 -0.51 16.00
CA THR A 173 -0.63 0.23 17.16
C THR A 173 -1.43 1.52 17.31
N GLU A 174 -1.39 2.16 18.49
CA GLU A 174 -2.03 3.46 18.71
C GLU A 174 -1.57 4.51 17.67
N ASN A 175 -0.27 4.53 17.37
CA ASN A 175 0.31 5.45 16.39
C ASN A 175 -0.17 5.17 14.97
N SER A 176 -0.20 3.90 14.54
CA SER A 176 -0.66 3.55 13.19
C SER A 176 -2.16 3.82 13.02
N GLU A 177 -2.98 3.53 14.03
CA GLU A 177 -4.41 3.83 14.03
C GLU A 177 -4.67 5.34 13.92
N LYS A 178 -3.94 6.14 14.71
CA LYS A 178 -4.03 7.60 14.65
C LYS A 178 -3.72 8.14 13.25
N GLU A 179 -2.64 7.67 12.64
CA GLU A 179 -2.25 8.14 11.31
C GLU A 179 -3.23 7.69 10.21
N ILE A 180 -3.76 6.48 10.29
CA ILE A 180 -4.80 6.01 9.37
C ILE A 180 -6.05 6.89 9.51
N LYS A 181 -6.47 7.23 10.74
CA LYS A 181 -7.61 8.13 10.96
C LYS A 181 -7.36 9.53 10.43
N GLN A 182 -6.15 10.06 10.59
CA GLN A 182 -5.77 11.37 10.01
C GLN A 182 -5.78 11.33 8.47
N ALA A 183 -5.36 10.22 7.86
CA ALA A 183 -5.37 10.06 6.42
C ALA A 183 -6.78 10.04 5.80
N LEU A 184 -7.83 9.72 6.57
CA LEU A 184 -9.23 9.78 6.11
C LEU A 184 -9.70 11.19 5.73
N ILE A 185 -9.06 12.22 6.24
CA ILE A 185 -9.36 13.63 5.92
C ILE A 185 -8.27 14.29 5.08
N HIS A 186 -7.37 13.50 4.49
CA HIS A 186 -6.32 14.00 3.60
C HIS A 186 -6.92 14.68 2.37
N LYS A 187 -6.25 15.71 1.82
CA LYS A 187 -6.72 16.44 0.61
C LYS A 187 -6.87 15.51 -0.60
N ASN A 188 -5.93 14.59 -0.78
CA ASN A 188 -5.92 13.64 -1.90
C ASN A 188 -6.92 12.50 -1.66
N PHE A 189 -7.85 12.31 -2.60
CA PHE A 189 -8.91 11.30 -2.50
C PHE A 189 -8.38 9.87 -2.46
N TYR A 190 -7.28 9.57 -3.17
CA TYR A 190 -6.71 8.23 -3.19
C TYR A 190 -6.12 7.85 -1.83
N ILE A 191 -5.52 8.81 -1.12
CA ILE A 191 -5.03 8.61 0.26
C ILE A 191 -6.21 8.39 1.20
N ARG A 192 -7.31 9.16 1.09
CA ARG A 192 -8.53 8.91 1.88
C ARG A 192 -9.12 7.54 1.62
N SER A 193 -9.20 7.14 0.34
CA SER A 193 -9.62 5.80 -0.07
C SER A 193 -8.74 4.71 0.55
N SER A 194 -7.42 4.88 0.49
CA SER A 194 -6.46 3.91 1.04
C SER A 194 -6.52 3.81 2.56
N ALA A 195 -6.82 4.92 3.25
CA ALA A 195 -7.04 4.92 4.70
C ALA A 195 -8.32 4.14 5.07
N ALA A 196 -9.40 4.29 4.32
CA ALA A 196 -10.61 3.51 4.51
C ALA A 196 -10.37 2.01 4.23
N ASP A 197 -9.63 1.69 3.17
CA ASP A 197 -9.19 0.31 2.89
C ASP A 197 -8.35 -0.25 4.05
N ALA A 198 -7.46 0.55 4.66
CA ALA A 198 -6.65 0.13 5.81
C ALA A 198 -7.51 -0.17 7.05
N ILE A 199 -8.54 0.62 7.32
CA ILE A 199 -9.50 0.37 8.41
C ILE A 199 -10.23 -0.96 8.19
N TYR A 200 -10.68 -1.21 6.95
CA TYR A 200 -11.32 -2.47 6.60
C TYR A 200 -10.38 -3.67 6.84
N LEU A 201 -9.13 -3.57 6.35
CA LEU A 201 -8.11 -4.62 6.48
C LEU A 201 -7.74 -4.91 7.93
N ALA A 202 -7.76 -3.90 8.79
CA ALA A 202 -7.51 -4.05 10.23
C ALA A 202 -8.61 -4.85 10.95
N GLY A 203 -9.83 -4.90 10.39
CA GLY A 203 -10.93 -5.72 10.90
C GLY A 203 -11.49 -5.30 12.27
N LYS A 204 -11.10 -4.14 12.79
CA LYS A 204 -11.52 -3.66 14.10
C LYS A 204 -12.75 -2.76 13.99
N LYS A 205 -13.90 -3.20 14.51
CA LYS A 205 -15.13 -2.42 14.48
C LYS A 205 -15.05 -1.08 15.22
N GLU A 206 -14.24 -1.01 16.24
CA GLU A 206 -14.05 0.21 17.04
C GLU A 206 -13.43 1.37 16.23
N THR A 207 -12.72 1.03 15.16
CA THR A 207 -12.06 2.04 14.30
C THR A 207 -13.01 2.75 13.36
N ILE A 208 -14.25 2.25 13.16
CA ILE A 208 -15.21 2.80 12.20
C ILE A 208 -16.13 3.90 12.76
N SER A 209 -16.02 4.22 14.04
CA SER A 209 -17.00 5.10 14.73
C SER A 209 -17.17 6.48 14.07
N ASN A 210 -16.14 7.01 13.41
CA ASN A 210 -16.18 8.31 12.72
C ASN A 210 -16.44 8.19 11.19
N LEU A 211 -16.45 6.98 10.63
CA LEU A 211 -16.64 6.80 9.17
C LEU A 211 -18.00 7.31 8.66
N PRO A 212 -19.16 7.15 9.37
CA PRO A 212 -20.43 7.70 8.92
C PRO A 212 -20.39 9.22 8.75
N GLU A 213 -19.73 9.94 9.66
CA GLU A 213 -19.57 11.38 9.58
C GLU A 213 -18.68 11.75 8.37
N ILE A 214 -17.54 11.09 8.21
CA ILE A 214 -16.64 11.30 7.06
C ILE A 214 -17.37 11.00 5.74
N LEU A 215 -18.14 9.91 5.68
CA LEU A 215 -18.93 9.55 4.51
C LEU A 215 -19.91 10.66 4.10
N SER A 216 -20.55 11.30 5.08
CA SER A 216 -21.52 12.39 4.82
C SER A 216 -20.89 13.63 4.17
N HIS A 217 -19.59 13.84 4.36
CA HIS A 217 -18.83 14.96 3.81
C HIS A 217 -17.96 14.57 2.59
N GLU A 218 -17.82 13.27 2.30
CA GLU A 218 -17.00 12.81 1.17
C GLU A 218 -17.68 13.13 -0.17
N LYS A 219 -16.99 13.87 -1.02
CA LYS A 219 -17.47 14.28 -2.34
C LYS A 219 -16.93 13.43 -3.48
N ASP A 220 -15.76 12.81 -3.27
CA ASP A 220 -15.11 12.01 -4.28
C ASP A 220 -15.69 10.58 -4.30
N ALA A 221 -16.16 10.14 -5.47
CA ALA A 221 -16.82 8.86 -5.63
C ALA A 221 -15.88 7.67 -5.34
N TYR A 222 -14.59 7.78 -5.72
CA TYR A 222 -13.60 6.73 -5.50
C TYR A 222 -13.33 6.51 -4.00
N ALA A 223 -13.13 7.61 -3.25
CA ALA A 223 -12.93 7.54 -1.79
C ALA A 223 -14.22 7.08 -1.09
N LYS A 224 -15.38 7.54 -1.55
CA LYS A 224 -16.69 7.17 -1.03
C LYS A 224 -16.93 5.66 -1.08
N ILE A 225 -16.56 5.00 -2.18
CA ILE A 225 -16.67 3.53 -2.32
C ILE A 225 -15.85 2.81 -1.25
N SER A 226 -14.63 3.24 -0.97
CA SER A 226 -13.79 2.61 0.06
C SER A 226 -14.35 2.80 1.47
N ILE A 227 -14.91 3.97 1.77
CA ILE A 227 -15.56 4.22 3.06
C ILE A 227 -16.82 3.35 3.22
N LEU A 228 -17.66 3.30 2.17
CA LEU A 228 -18.84 2.42 2.13
C LEU A 228 -18.45 0.95 2.29
N SER A 229 -17.36 0.53 1.62
CA SER A 229 -16.83 -0.82 1.71
C SER A 229 -16.38 -1.16 3.13
N ALA A 230 -15.67 -0.25 3.80
CA ALA A 230 -15.24 -0.44 5.17
C ALA A 230 -16.43 -0.54 6.14
N LEU A 231 -17.42 0.33 6.01
CA LEU A 231 -18.66 0.28 6.81
C LEU A 231 -19.41 -1.02 6.56
N ALA A 232 -19.67 -1.37 5.29
CA ALA A 232 -20.42 -2.57 4.94
C ALA A 232 -19.73 -3.85 5.43
N GLY A 233 -18.40 -3.97 5.18
CA GLY A 233 -17.66 -5.19 5.50
C GLY A 233 -17.43 -5.41 6.99
N LEU A 234 -17.36 -4.33 7.80
CA LEU A 234 -17.19 -4.41 9.25
C LEU A 234 -18.52 -4.47 10.02
N GLU A 235 -19.63 -4.14 9.38
CA GLU A 235 -20.99 -4.34 9.86
C GLU A 235 -21.53 -5.70 9.40
N ARG A 236 -22.79 -5.99 9.72
CA ARG A 236 -23.45 -7.20 9.20
C ARG A 236 -24.05 -6.94 7.83
N LEU A 237 -23.69 -7.76 6.86
CA LEU A 237 -24.29 -7.78 5.52
C LEU A 237 -25.56 -8.64 5.47
N PRO A 238 -26.49 -8.37 4.53
CA PRO A 238 -26.53 -7.23 3.63
C PRO A 238 -27.04 -5.96 4.33
N ASN A 239 -26.51 -4.79 3.92
CA ASN A 239 -26.93 -3.49 4.46
C ASN A 239 -27.00 -2.42 3.36
N GLN A 240 -27.44 -1.21 3.72
CA GLN A 240 -27.57 -0.10 2.77
C GLN A 240 -26.24 0.31 2.16
N ASN A 241 -25.11 0.19 2.88
CA ASN A 241 -23.80 0.53 2.39
C ASN A 241 -23.32 -0.44 1.31
N PHE A 242 -23.59 -1.76 1.49
CA PHE A 242 -23.35 -2.75 0.45
C PHE A 242 -24.15 -2.43 -0.82
N LYS A 243 -25.46 -2.13 -0.69
CA LYS A 243 -26.30 -1.75 -1.82
C LYS A 243 -25.76 -0.52 -2.54
N ALA A 244 -25.31 0.50 -1.80
CA ALA A 244 -24.74 1.70 -2.38
C ALA A 244 -23.49 1.40 -3.23
N VAL A 245 -22.62 0.47 -2.80
CA VAL A 245 -21.48 0.03 -3.62
C VAL A 245 -21.93 -0.77 -4.85
N VAL A 246 -22.94 -1.64 -4.73
CA VAL A 246 -23.54 -2.36 -5.88
C VAL A 246 -24.07 -1.39 -6.93
N ASP A 247 -24.72 -0.32 -6.51
CA ASP A 247 -25.30 0.67 -7.42
C ASP A 247 -24.20 1.40 -8.22
N THR A 248 -23.00 1.56 -7.67
CA THR A 248 -21.85 2.19 -8.38
C THR A 248 -21.22 1.28 -9.45
N LEU A 249 -21.59 0.01 -9.56
CA LEU A 249 -21.21 -0.83 -10.72
C LEU A 249 -21.80 -0.33 -12.06
N LYS A 250 -22.69 0.65 -12.02
CA LYS A 250 -23.32 1.26 -13.19
C LYS A 250 -22.91 2.73 -13.38
N ASP A 251 -21.89 3.19 -12.66
CA ASP A 251 -21.40 4.55 -12.77
C ASP A 251 -20.92 4.84 -14.22
N GLU A 252 -21.01 6.09 -14.63
CA GLU A 252 -20.55 6.52 -15.95
C GLU A 252 -19.03 6.39 -16.07
N ASP A 253 -18.30 6.65 -14.97
CA ASP A 253 -16.85 6.57 -14.92
C ASP A 253 -16.37 5.10 -14.81
N PRO A 254 -15.60 4.60 -15.77
CA PRO A 254 -15.06 3.24 -15.75
C PRO A 254 -14.15 2.96 -14.53
N GLU A 255 -13.40 3.93 -14.04
CA GLU A 255 -12.55 3.74 -12.86
C GLU A 255 -13.39 3.59 -11.57
N ILE A 256 -14.55 4.25 -11.51
CA ILE A 256 -15.52 4.06 -10.40
C ILE A 256 -16.15 2.67 -10.46
N ARG A 257 -16.57 2.18 -11.63
CA ARG A 257 -17.08 0.82 -11.79
C ARG A 257 -16.05 -0.24 -11.41
N LYS A 258 -14.79 -0.06 -11.83
CA LYS A 258 -13.68 -0.93 -11.46
C LYS A 258 -13.47 -0.95 -9.94
N LYS A 259 -13.40 0.22 -9.30
CA LYS A 259 -13.25 0.33 -7.84
C LYS A 259 -14.41 -0.33 -7.09
N ALA A 260 -15.65 -0.21 -7.60
CA ALA A 260 -16.80 -0.88 -7.02
C ALA A 260 -16.69 -2.41 -7.08
N SER A 261 -16.24 -2.96 -8.20
CA SER A 261 -15.99 -4.40 -8.35
C SER A 261 -14.97 -4.91 -7.32
N GLU A 262 -13.82 -4.27 -7.22
CA GLU A 262 -12.78 -4.61 -6.23
C GLU A 262 -13.29 -4.51 -4.79
N ALA A 263 -14.13 -3.51 -4.49
CA ALA A 263 -14.70 -3.31 -3.16
C ALA A 263 -15.68 -4.42 -2.79
N LEU A 264 -16.55 -4.83 -3.72
CA LEU A 264 -17.54 -5.89 -3.50
C LEU A 264 -16.90 -7.24 -3.21
N VAL A 265 -15.82 -7.59 -3.93
CA VAL A 265 -15.08 -8.85 -3.68
C VAL A 265 -14.49 -8.87 -2.27
N ARG A 266 -14.02 -7.73 -1.80
CA ARG A 266 -13.46 -7.63 -0.43
C ARG A 266 -14.52 -7.73 0.66
N MET A 267 -15.74 -7.20 0.43
CA MET A 267 -16.78 -7.18 1.45
C MET A 267 -17.37 -8.57 1.74
N ASP A 268 -17.92 -9.22 0.73
CA ASP A 268 -18.50 -10.57 0.85
C ASP A 268 -18.57 -11.24 -0.52
N LEU A 269 -17.79 -12.27 -0.68
CA LEU A 269 -17.68 -13.02 -1.92
C LEU A 269 -19.02 -13.65 -2.35
N THR A 270 -19.84 -14.12 -1.41
CA THR A 270 -21.09 -14.81 -1.72
C THR A 270 -22.15 -13.85 -2.24
N LEU A 271 -22.29 -12.71 -1.57
CA LEU A 271 -23.27 -11.68 -1.93
C LEU A 271 -22.85 -10.91 -3.19
N ALA A 272 -21.55 -10.74 -3.40
CA ALA A 272 -21.02 -9.98 -4.55
C ALA A 272 -21.21 -10.70 -5.89
N ALA A 273 -21.14 -12.03 -5.92
CA ALA A 273 -21.12 -12.82 -7.16
C ALA A 273 -22.25 -12.50 -8.14
N PRO A 274 -23.56 -12.52 -7.78
CA PRO A 274 -24.65 -12.26 -8.72
C PRO A 274 -24.64 -10.82 -9.27
N HIS A 275 -24.13 -9.86 -8.49
CA HIS A 275 -24.03 -8.46 -8.91
C HIS A 275 -22.91 -8.27 -9.91
N LEU A 276 -21.76 -8.92 -9.70
CA LEU A 276 -20.63 -8.89 -10.64
C LEU A 276 -20.96 -9.61 -11.93
N GLU A 277 -21.60 -10.77 -11.89
CA GLU A 277 -22.05 -11.49 -13.08
C GLU A 277 -22.94 -10.62 -13.97
N LYS A 278 -23.91 -9.93 -13.37
CA LYS A 278 -24.75 -8.98 -14.09
C LYS A 278 -23.96 -7.81 -14.66
N ALA A 279 -23.02 -7.23 -13.89
CA ALA A 279 -22.18 -6.13 -14.36
C ALA A 279 -21.30 -6.54 -15.55
N ILE A 280 -20.66 -7.71 -15.48
CA ILE A 280 -19.85 -8.29 -16.56
C ILE A 280 -20.65 -8.41 -17.86
N SER A 281 -21.95 -8.78 -17.79
CA SER A 281 -22.78 -8.98 -18.98
C SER A 281 -23.09 -7.70 -19.76
N ILE A 282 -22.90 -6.53 -19.13
CA ILE A 282 -23.23 -5.21 -19.73
C ILE A 282 -22.03 -4.27 -19.83
N GLU A 283 -20.86 -4.66 -19.31
CA GLU A 283 -19.66 -3.82 -19.32
C GLU A 283 -19.03 -3.74 -20.71
N ASN A 284 -18.76 -2.51 -21.18
CA ASN A 284 -18.19 -2.22 -22.48
C ASN A 284 -16.73 -1.79 -22.44
N ASP A 285 -16.22 -1.26 -21.31
CA ASP A 285 -14.81 -0.94 -21.16
C ASP A 285 -14.01 -2.23 -20.92
N GLN A 286 -13.09 -2.53 -21.83
CA GLN A 286 -12.32 -3.78 -21.80
C GLN A 286 -11.42 -3.91 -20.58
N ARG A 287 -10.92 -2.80 -20.02
CA ARG A 287 -10.07 -2.82 -18.82
C ARG A 287 -10.91 -3.14 -17.57
N VAL A 288 -12.10 -2.53 -17.47
CA VAL A 288 -13.05 -2.80 -16.38
C VAL A 288 -13.57 -4.22 -16.48
N LEU A 289 -13.94 -4.66 -17.70
CA LEU A 289 -14.41 -6.03 -17.95
C LEU A 289 -13.36 -7.08 -17.54
N ALA A 290 -12.08 -6.84 -17.89
CA ALA A 290 -10.99 -7.73 -17.50
C ALA A 290 -10.85 -7.82 -15.95
N GLN A 291 -10.92 -6.68 -15.27
CA GLN A 291 -10.88 -6.65 -13.80
C GLN A 291 -12.08 -7.36 -13.18
N MET A 292 -13.30 -7.04 -13.62
CA MET A 292 -14.52 -7.70 -13.10
C MET A 292 -14.48 -9.21 -13.28
N ARG A 293 -13.95 -9.70 -14.41
CA ARG A 293 -13.79 -11.14 -14.66
C ARG A 293 -12.78 -11.78 -13.73
N GLU A 294 -11.67 -11.08 -13.42
CA GLU A 294 -10.68 -11.57 -12.46
C GLU A 294 -11.26 -11.60 -11.05
N ASP A 295 -11.95 -10.54 -10.63
CA ASP A 295 -12.66 -10.45 -9.36
C ASP A 295 -13.69 -11.60 -9.23
N TYR A 296 -14.44 -11.88 -10.29
CA TYR A 296 -15.42 -12.97 -10.31
C TYR A 296 -14.74 -14.35 -10.21
N LYS A 297 -13.62 -14.57 -10.91
CA LYS A 297 -12.84 -15.82 -10.77
C LYS A 297 -12.32 -16.00 -9.34
N GLN A 298 -11.87 -14.93 -8.70
CA GLN A 298 -11.48 -15.00 -7.29
C GLN A 298 -12.63 -15.49 -6.41
N ILE A 299 -13.85 -14.98 -6.62
CA ILE A 299 -15.06 -15.44 -5.93
C ILE A 299 -15.30 -16.95 -6.18
N GLN A 300 -15.17 -17.39 -7.42
CA GLN A 300 -15.39 -18.79 -7.78
C GLN A 300 -14.35 -19.72 -7.13
N SER A 301 -13.10 -19.30 -7.01
CA SER A 301 -12.03 -20.11 -6.40
C SER A 301 -12.25 -20.41 -4.92
N PHE A 302 -12.99 -19.58 -4.21
CA PHE A 302 -13.36 -19.80 -2.82
C PHE A 302 -14.62 -20.67 -2.64
N ARG A 303 -15.35 -20.97 -3.73
CA ARG A 303 -16.57 -21.82 -3.69
C ARG A 303 -16.29 -23.31 -3.89
N VAL A 304 -15.05 -23.68 -4.20
CA VAL A 304 -14.66 -25.10 -4.36
C VAL A 304 -14.33 -25.64 -2.96
N PRO A 305 -15.10 -26.61 -2.42
CA PRO A 305 -14.84 -27.24 -1.13
C PRO A 305 -13.58 -28.08 -1.16
#